data_a3a2733f9175b991486bae7ce4a0e3f7
#
_entry.id   a3a2733f9175b991486bae7ce4a0e3f7
#
_cell.length_a   1.000
_cell.length_b   1.000
_cell.length_c   1.000
_cell.angle_alpha   90.00
_cell.angle_beta   90.00
_cell.angle_gamma   90.00
#
_symmetry.space_group_name_H-M   'P 1'
#
loop_
_entity.id
_entity.type
_entity.pdbx_description
1 polymer ?
#
loop_
_entity_poly.entity_id
_entity_poly.type
_entity_poly.pdbx_seq_one_letter_code
_entity_poly.pdbx_strand_id
1 'polypeptide(L)'
;MKNPNLAHVVVAEFSTGDNQRRYNILETILEVLTAPMTITEINKAIGNTLWNKDHPDWKVPLNYAPGGYDFSPTAQRTTQHIRKLIAAGVVKREEVKTGEIRIVEVAPGVMKSFEVKEIRFSRI
;
A
#
# COMPACT_ATOMS: atom_id res chain seq x y z
N MET A 1 -4.88 -17.55 -13.69
CA MET A 1 -5.78 -17.32 -12.54
C MET A 1 -6.78 -16.25 -12.90
N LYS A 2 -8.06 -16.51 -12.66
CA LYS A 2 -9.07 -15.49 -12.87
C LYS A 2 -9.00 -14.47 -11.75
N ASN A 3 -8.98 -13.20 -12.09
CA ASN A 3 -9.16 -12.15 -11.09
C ASN A 3 -10.55 -12.29 -10.47
N PRO A 4 -10.68 -12.13 -9.14
CA PRO A 4 -11.99 -12.12 -8.52
C PRO A 4 -12.83 -10.97 -9.10
N ASN A 5 -14.15 -11.15 -9.11
CA ASN A 5 -15.04 -10.07 -9.48
C ASN A 5 -15.02 -8.99 -8.43
N LEU A 6 -14.36 -7.87 -8.72
CA LEU A 6 -14.25 -6.72 -7.83
C LEU A 6 -15.44 -5.75 -7.96
N ALA A 7 -16.49 -6.11 -8.69
CA ALA A 7 -17.66 -5.25 -8.89
C ALA A 7 -18.41 -4.92 -7.58
N HIS A 8 -18.34 -5.80 -6.58
CA HIS A 8 -18.96 -5.59 -5.27
C HIS A 8 -18.01 -4.95 -4.25
N VAL A 9 -16.85 -4.56 -4.67
CA VAL A 9 -15.84 -4.00 -3.77
C VAL A 9 -16.13 -2.54 -3.50
N VAL A 10 -15.80 -2.11 -2.29
CA VAL A 10 -15.96 -0.73 -1.86
C VAL A 10 -15.25 0.22 -2.81
N VAL A 11 -16.01 1.14 -3.36
CA VAL A 11 -15.47 2.25 -4.14
C VAL A 11 -15.07 3.34 -3.16
N ALA A 12 -13.80 3.72 -3.19
CA ALA A 12 -13.33 4.86 -2.43
C ALA A 12 -13.75 6.14 -3.13
N GLU A 13 -14.36 7.05 -2.40
CA GLU A 13 -14.72 8.37 -2.90
C GLU A 13 -13.66 9.37 -2.45
N PHE A 14 -13.14 10.11 -3.40
CA PHE A 14 -12.22 11.20 -3.13
C PHE A 14 -12.82 12.48 -3.69
N SER A 15 -12.81 13.55 -2.89
CA SER A 15 -13.23 14.85 -3.36
C SER A 15 -12.05 15.80 -3.41
N THR A 16 -11.87 16.45 -4.55
CA THR A 16 -10.90 17.52 -4.76
C THR A 16 -11.67 18.75 -5.17
N GLY A 17 -11.89 19.68 -4.23
CA GLY A 17 -12.69 20.86 -4.53
C GLY A 17 -14.09 20.47 -5.00
N ASP A 18 -14.48 20.91 -6.19
CA ASP A 18 -15.80 20.65 -6.77
C ASP A 18 -15.89 19.29 -7.49
N ASN A 19 -14.79 18.54 -7.58
CA ASN A 19 -14.75 17.25 -8.29
C ASN A 19 -14.82 16.09 -7.30
N GLN A 20 -15.89 15.32 -7.39
CA GLN A 20 -15.99 14.04 -6.73
C GLN A 20 -15.67 12.94 -7.75
N ARG A 21 -14.69 12.11 -7.43
CA ARG A 21 -14.32 10.97 -8.26
C ARG A 21 -14.37 9.70 -7.43
N ARG A 22 -14.84 8.64 -8.07
CA ARG A 22 -14.91 7.32 -7.45
C ARG A 22 -13.85 6.42 -8.05
N TYR A 23 -13.05 5.83 -7.19
CA TYR A 23 -12.02 4.88 -7.57
C TYR A 23 -12.22 3.58 -6.82
N ASN A 24 -12.09 2.47 -7.52
CA ASN A 24 -12.06 1.17 -6.85
C ASN A 24 -10.68 1.00 -6.22
N ILE A 25 -10.63 1.07 -4.90
CA ILE A 25 -9.36 1.03 -4.16
C ILE A 25 -8.66 -0.32 -4.32
N LEU A 26 -9.39 -1.43 -4.39
CA LEU A 26 -8.77 -2.75 -4.55
C LEU A 26 -8.15 -2.92 -5.93
N GLU A 27 -8.79 -2.41 -6.97
CA GLU A 27 -8.21 -2.38 -8.32
C GLU A 27 -6.98 -1.48 -8.37
N THR A 28 -7.02 -0.34 -7.70
CA THR A 28 -5.88 0.58 -7.62
C THR A 28 -4.69 -0.08 -6.92
N ILE A 29 -4.92 -0.79 -5.82
CA ILE A 29 -3.86 -1.55 -5.14
C ILE A 29 -3.24 -2.60 -6.09
N LEU A 30 -4.07 -3.36 -6.80
CA LEU A 30 -3.58 -4.34 -7.76
C LEU A 30 -2.78 -3.68 -8.89
N GLU A 31 -3.21 -2.52 -9.35
CA GLU A 31 -2.52 -1.75 -10.38
C GLU A 31 -1.12 -1.32 -9.93
N VAL A 32 -0.96 -0.87 -8.68
CA VAL A 32 0.33 -0.39 -8.18
C VAL A 32 1.27 -1.50 -7.73
N LEU A 33 0.76 -2.70 -7.45
CA LEU A 33 1.57 -3.85 -7.02
C LEU A 33 2.30 -4.49 -8.21
N THR A 34 3.26 -3.77 -8.78
CA THR A 34 4.10 -4.27 -9.88
C THR A 34 5.32 -5.04 -9.38
N ALA A 35 5.62 -4.96 -8.09
CA ALA A 35 6.71 -5.64 -7.40
C ALA A 35 6.33 -5.78 -5.91
N PRO A 36 7.06 -6.59 -5.11
CA PRO A 36 6.82 -6.65 -3.67
C PRO A 36 6.97 -5.27 -3.01
N MET A 37 5.96 -4.84 -2.26
CA MET A 37 5.90 -3.50 -1.68
C MET A 37 5.44 -3.54 -0.23
N THR A 38 5.99 -2.63 0.57
CA THR A 38 5.51 -2.39 1.94
C THR A 38 4.22 -1.57 1.93
N ILE A 39 3.51 -1.52 3.05
CA ILE A 39 2.31 -0.68 3.20
C ILE A 39 2.60 0.78 2.89
N THR A 40 3.72 1.30 3.37
CA THR A 40 4.13 2.69 3.11
C THR A 40 4.33 2.96 1.63
N GLU A 41 5.00 2.06 0.93
CA GLU A 41 5.20 2.16 -0.52
C GLU A 41 3.87 2.07 -1.28
N ILE A 42 2.98 1.16 -0.87
CA ILE A 42 1.65 1.02 -1.47
C ILE A 42 0.84 2.30 -1.28
N ASN A 43 0.83 2.87 -0.08
CA ASN A 43 0.11 4.12 0.19
C ASN A 43 0.59 5.27 -0.70
N LYS A 44 1.90 5.44 -0.83
CA LYS A 44 2.47 6.45 -1.72
C LYS A 44 2.05 6.21 -3.18
N ALA A 45 2.16 4.98 -3.63
CA ALA A 45 1.80 4.63 -5.00
C ALA A 45 0.32 4.86 -5.29
N ILE A 46 -0.58 4.57 -4.36
CA ILE A 46 -2.01 4.85 -4.50
C ILE A 46 -2.24 6.36 -4.65
N GLY A 47 -1.71 7.15 -3.73
CA GLY A 47 -1.87 8.60 -3.77
C GLY A 47 -1.34 9.20 -5.06
N ASN A 48 -0.16 8.81 -5.48
CA ASN A 48 0.45 9.32 -6.71
C ASN A 48 -0.28 8.84 -7.97
N THR A 49 -0.77 7.61 -7.98
CA THR A 49 -1.59 7.09 -9.09
C THR A 49 -2.88 7.89 -9.25
N LEU A 50 -3.57 8.15 -8.15
CA LEU A 50 -4.82 8.92 -8.18
C LEU A 50 -4.56 10.38 -8.53
N TRP A 51 -3.48 10.98 -8.03
CA TRP A 51 -3.05 12.30 -8.46
C TRP A 51 -2.82 12.36 -9.95
N ASN A 52 -2.10 11.39 -10.51
CA ASN A 52 -1.79 11.35 -11.93
C ASN A 52 -3.04 11.19 -12.81
N LYS A 53 -4.04 10.45 -12.33
CA LYS A 53 -5.33 10.33 -13.02
C LYS A 53 -6.10 11.65 -13.00
N ASP A 54 -5.98 12.39 -11.92
CA ASP A 54 -6.67 13.66 -11.72
C ASP A 54 -5.93 14.84 -12.37
N HIS A 55 -4.63 14.72 -12.55
CA HIS A 55 -3.76 15.75 -13.13
C HIS A 55 -2.92 15.16 -14.27
N PRO A 56 -3.53 14.83 -15.43
CA PRO A 56 -2.81 14.17 -16.51
C PRO A 56 -1.66 15.00 -17.08
N ASP A 57 -1.71 16.31 -16.92
CA ASP A 57 -0.66 17.23 -17.40
C ASP A 57 0.45 17.46 -16.37
N TRP A 58 0.28 16.98 -15.16
CA TRP A 58 1.26 17.11 -14.08
C TRP A 58 1.42 15.79 -13.34
N LYS A 59 2.03 14.83 -13.99
CA LYS A 59 2.25 13.50 -13.43
C LYS A 59 3.48 13.48 -12.52
N VAL A 60 3.38 12.70 -11.47
CA VAL A 60 4.47 12.47 -10.51
C VAL A 60 4.87 10.99 -10.49
N PRO A 61 6.12 10.66 -10.13
CA PRO A 61 6.53 9.26 -9.94
C PRO A 61 5.73 8.59 -8.81
N LEU A 62 5.56 7.27 -8.89
CA LEU A 62 4.78 6.53 -7.88
C LEU A 62 5.40 6.56 -6.48
N ASN A 63 6.72 6.77 -6.40
CA ASN A 63 7.43 6.91 -5.12
C ASN A 63 7.58 8.37 -4.66
N TYR A 64 6.94 9.31 -5.32
CA TYR A 64 6.98 10.72 -4.95
C TYR A 64 6.41 10.90 -3.53
N ALA A 65 7.10 11.63 -2.69
CA ALA A 65 6.75 11.80 -1.29
C ALA A 65 6.62 13.28 -0.91
N PRO A 66 5.65 14.01 -1.43
CA PRO A 66 5.25 15.26 -0.81
C PRO A 66 4.35 14.95 0.37
N GLY A 67 4.29 15.83 1.32
CA GLY A 67 3.30 15.70 2.38
C GLY A 67 1.88 15.71 1.81
N GLY A 68 1.10 14.67 2.15
CA GLY A 68 -0.33 14.71 2.15
C GLY A 68 -1.06 14.94 0.83
N TYR A 69 -1.21 13.91 0.06
CA TYR A 69 -2.34 13.87 -0.84
C TYR A 69 -3.58 13.45 -0.08
N ASP A 70 -4.68 14.18 -0.27
CA ASP A 70 -5.98 13.81 0.25
C ASP A 70 -6.48 12.47 -0.30
N PHE A 71 -5.83 11.97 -1.33
CA PHE A 71 -6.14 10.70 -1.98
C PHE A 71 -5.51 9.47 -1.34
N SER A 72 -4.52 9.65 -0.48
CA SER A 72 -3.88 8.50 0.15
C SER A 72 -4.75 7.97 1.29
N PRO A 73 -5.11 6.69 1.28
CA PRO A 73 -5.81 6.09 2.41
C PRO A 73 -4.88 6.05 3.61
N THR A 74 -5.45 5.85 4.80
CA THR A 74 -4.64 5.58 5.98
C THR A 74 -3.97 4.21 5.85
N ALA A 75 -2.84 4.00 6.53
CA ALA A 75 -2.16 2.71 6.56
C ALA A 75 -3.09 1.60 7.07
N GLN A 76 -3.95 1.91 8.05
CA GLN A 76 -4.93 0.97 8.59
C GLN A 76 -5.95 0.55 7.53
N ARG A 77 -6.49 1.48 6.76
CA ARG A 77 -7.43 1.18 5.67
C ARG A 77 -6.78 0.36 4.57
N THR A 78 -5.58 0.72 4.18
CA THR A 78 -4.81 -0.03 3.18
C THR A 78 -4.58 -1.46 3.63
N THR A 79 -4.21 -1.67 4.89
CA THR A 79 -4.04 -3.01 5.48
C THR A 79 -5.33 -3.82 5.41
N GLN A 80 -6.48 -3.21 5.72
CA GLN A 80 -7.77 -3.88 5.63
C GLN A 80 -8.11 -4.29 4.21
N HIS A 81 -7.86 -3.43 3.23
CA HIS A 81 -8.09 -3.73 1.82
C HIS A 81 -7.15 -4.83 1.32
N ILE A 82 -5.88 -4.81 1.73
CA ILE A 82 -4.92 -5.86 1.37
C ILE A 82 -5.34 -7.21 1.95
N ARG A 83 -5.86 -7.24 3.17
CA ARG A 83 -6.41 -8.48 3.76
C ARG A 83 -7.53 -9.07 2.92
N LYS A 84 -8.41 -8.23 2.36
CA LYS A 84 -9.46 -8.68 1.43
C LYS A 84 -8.87 -9.29 0.16
N LEU A 85 -7.82 -8.68 -0.38
CA LEU A 85 -7.13 -9.20 -1.57
C LEU A 85 -6.39 -10.51 -1.28
N ILE A 86 -5.81 -10.65 -0.09
CA ILE A 86 -5.20 -11.91 0.34
C ILE A 86 -6.26 -13.00 0.46
N ALA A 87 -7.39 -12.69 1.08
CA ALA A 87 -8.51 -13.64 1.21
C ALA A 87 -9.08 -14.02 -0.16
N ALA A 88 -9.03 -13.13 -1.14
CA ALA A 88 -9.45 -13.41 -2.52
C ALA A 88 -8.40 -14.21 -3.32
N GLY A 89 -7.21 -14.45 -2.78
CA GLY A 89 -6.17 -15.23 -3.43
C GLY A 89 -5.41 -14.53 -4.54
N VAL A 90 -5.44 -13.19 -4.59
CA VAL A 90 -4.74 -12.41 -5.63
C VAL A 90 -3.51 -11.66 -5.13
N VAL A 91 -3.33 -11.58 -3.82
CA VAL A 91 -2.18 -10.95 -3.17
C VAL A 91 -1.63 -11.91 -2.11
N LYS A 92 -0.32 -11.95 -1.98
CA LYS A 92 0.38 -12.70 -0.94
C LYS A 92 1.17 -11.76 -0.04
N ARG A 93 1.32 -12.16 1.21
CA ARG A 93 2.15 -11.51 2.22
C ARG A 93 3.45 -12.27 2.38
N GLU A 94 4.57 -11.58 2.38
CA GLU A 94 5.89 -12.16 2.60
C GLU A 94 6.64 -11.38 3.69
N GLU A 95 7.39 -12.10 4.51
CA GLU A 95 8.38 -11.53 5.40
C GLU A 95 9.74 -11.59 4.71
N VAL A 96 10.39 -10.44 4.59
CA VAL A 96 11.69 -10.30 3.94
C VAL A 96 12.71 -9.82 4.95
N LYS A 97 13.83 -10.52 5.05
CA LYS A 97 14.95 -10.08 5.89
C LYS A 97 15.65 -8.92 5.21
N THR A 98 15.84 -7.82 5.95
CA THR A 98 16.47 -6.62 5.41
C THR A 98 17.99 -6.65 5.48
N GLY A 99 18.56 -7.61 6.22
CA GLY A 99 19.99 -7.64 6.51
C GLY A 99 20.42 -6.73 7.66
N GLU A 100 19.51 -5.91 8.18
CA GLU A 100 19.75 -5.05 9.32
C GLU A 100 19.61 -5.85 10.63
N ILE A 101 20.52 -5.62 11.58
CA ILE A 101 20.45 -6.20 12.91
C ILE A 101 20.25 -5.06 13.91
N ARG A 102 19.25 -5.17 14.76
CA ARG A 102 19.01 -4.26 15.88
C ARG A 102 19.34 -4.94 17.19
N ILE A 103 20.01 -4.18 18.07
CA ILE A 103 20.30 -4.60 19.43
C ILE A 103 19.38 -3.83 20.37
N VAL A 104 18.60 -4.57 21.15
CA VAL A 104 17.60 -4.00 22.08
C VAL A 104 17.87 -4.51 23.49
N GLU A 105 17.81 -3.61 24.47
CA GLU A 105 17.83 -3.97 25.86
C GLU A 105 16.44 -4.53 26.27
N VAL A 106 16.37 -5.83 26.59
CA VAL A 106 15.12 -6.52 26.93
C VAL A 106 14.89 -6.60 28.44
N ALA A 107 15.95 -6.41 29.22
CA ALA A 107 15.92 -6.29 30.69
C ALA A 107 17.17 -5.51 31.10
N PRO A 108 17.25 -4.95 32.32
CA PRO A 108 18.41 -4.20 32.75
C PRO A 108 19.71 -4.98 32.57
N GLY A 109 20.61 -4.47 31.71
CA GLY A 109 21.88 -5.09 31.40
C GLY A 109 21.83 -6.29 30.47
N VAL A 110 20.65 -6.66 29.97
CA VAL A 110 20.47 -7.79 29.06
C VAL A 110 20.18 -7.27 27.65
N MET A 111 21.13 -7.46 26.75
CA MET A 111 20.99 -7.06 25.33
C MET A 111 20.61 -8.27 24.48
N LYS A 112 19.73 -8.05 23.52
CA LYS A 112 19.32 -9.07 22.56
C LYS A 112 19.37 -8.50 21.16
N SER A 113 19.92 -9.26 20.23
CA SER A 113 19.96 -8.88 18.83
C SER A 113 18.77 -9.49 18.08
N PHE A 114 18.18 -8.68 17.21
CA PHE A 114 17.11 -9.10 16.32
C PHE A 114 17.47 -8.80 14.88
N GLU A 115 17.18 -9.76 14.00
CA GLU A 115 17.21 -9.53 12.58
C GLU A 115 15.94 -8.78 12.17
N VAL A 116 16.10 -7.62 11.52
CA VAL A 116 14.96 -6.81 11.09
C VAL A 116 14.30 -7.47 9.89
N LYS A 117 12.98 -7.67 9.99
CA LYS A 117 12.15 -8.20 8.91
C LYS A 117 11.20 -7.12 8.43
N GLU A 118 10.95 -7.12 7.15
CA GLU A 118 10.03 -6.22 6.48
C GLU A 118 8.88 -7.03 5.91
N ILE A 119 7.66 -6.53 6.08
CA ILE A 119 6.48 -7.17 5.51
C ILE A 119 6.24 -6.55 4.14
N ARG A 120 6.21 -7.39 3.11
CA ARG A 120 5.93 -6.98 1.73
C ARG A 120 4.75 -7.76 1.18
N PHE A 121 4.04 -7.10 0.30
CA PHE A 121 2.88 -7.66 -0.40
C PHE A 121 3.15 -7.65 -1.89
N SER A 122 2.72 -8.70 -2.56
CA SER A 122 2.86 -8.81 -4.01
C SER A 122 1.66 -9.51 -4.63
N ARG A 123 1.46 -9.28 -5.91
CA ARG A 123 0.45 -10.02 -6.68
C ARG A 123 0.90 -11.47 -6.86
N ILE A 124 -0.07 -12.35 -6.79
CA ILE A 124 0.16 -13.76 -7.12
C ILE A 124 0.20 -13.97 -8.62
#